data_04f14d36d5823250a0a0003a7c8a544f
#
_entry.id   04f14d36d5823250a0a0003a7c8a544f
#
_cell.length_a   1.000
_cell.length_b   1.000
_cell.length_c   1.000
_cell.angle_alpha   90.00
_cell.angle_beta   90.00
_cell.angle_gamma   90.00
#
_symmetry.space_group_name_H-M   'P 1'
#
loop_
_entity.id
_entity.type
_entity.pdbx_description
1 polymer ?
#
loop_
_entity_poly.entity_id
_entity_poly.type
_entity_poly.pdbx_seq_one_letter_code
_entity_poly.pdbx_strand_id
1 'polypeptide(L)'
;MSKILKIINPMFKNYIVTCLFCTVCCLSYGQQDHSANHKNYLSDFPIIDMHFHSDWWGAPEVEETLSGFKSQKDRKTYVSESFKYLKKYNIVKAVTDGAFSLEYQKMAPGQIIPAHGSYGTSIDSLRKWFKNGKYKVMGEFEPQYSGISPGDKSLERYYALAEELDVPLGIHVGLGPPGAPYIKGMEKYRMSLSNPLLLEDVLVKHAKMRVYIMHGGWPFLDEMVGLLYAHPQVYIDISVINWVLPRAEFHQYLRRIVEAGFGERIMYGSDEMQWPQSIEVSVENILSAHFLTRQEKEDILYNNAARFLRLSNEEIKKDKSESLSAQ
;
A
#
# COMPACT_ATOMS: atom_id res chain seq x y z
N MET A 1 -0.58 -11.78 -42.70
CA MET A 1 0.87 -12.02 -42.98
C MET A 1 1.19 -11.65 -44.41
N SER A 2 2.19 -10.91 -44.69
CA SER A 2 2.70 -10.34 -45.94
C SER A 2 2.28 -8.88 -46.17
N LYS A 3 3.19 -7.96 -45.87
CA LYS A 3 3.56 -6.73 -46.61
C LYS A 3 4.27 -5.65 -45.72
N ILE A 4 5.12 -6.06 -44.80
CA ILE A 4 6.04 -5.11 -44.12
C ILE A 4 7.43 -5.76 -44.02
N LEU A 5 8.02 -6.09 -45.17
CA LEU A 5 9.41 -6.53 -45.22
C LEU A 5 10.02 -6.16 -46.57
N LYS A 6 10.05 -4.87 -46.90
CA LYS A 6 10.84 -4.38 -48.03
C LYS A 6 11.13 -2.88 -47.79
N ILE A 7 12.07 -2.55 -46.95
CA ILE A 7 12.94 -1.35 -47.01
C ILE A 7 14.01 -1.61 -45.92
N ILE A 8 15.00 -2.45 -46.21
CA ILE A 8 16.28 -2.39 -45.53
C ILE A 8 17.33 -2.19 -46.62
N ASN A 9 17.91 -0.99 -46.60
CA ASN A 9 18.95 -0.47 -47.47
C ASN A 9 20.21 -1.34 -47.39
N PRO A 10 20.91 -1.65 -48.52
CA PRO A 10 22.02 -2.60 -48.58
C PRO A 10 23.37 -2.05 -48.07
N MET A 11 23.41 -1.02 -47.25
CA MET A 11 24.68 -0.45 -46.73
C MET A 11 25.20 -1.05 -45.39
N PHE A 12 24.58 -2.08 -44.86
CA PHE A 12 25.03 -2.74 -43.59
C PHE A 12 25.50 -4.19 -43.77
N LYS A 13 26.25 -4.44 -44.86
CA LYS A 13 26.70 -5.84 -45.13
C LYS A 13 28.12 -6.18 -44.65
N ASN A 14 28.81 -5.31 -43.90
CA ASN A 14 30.23 -5.56 -43.53
C ASN A 14 30.55 -5.44 -42.01
N TYR A 15 29.61 -5.64 -41.09
CA TYR A 15 29.92 -5.70 -39.64
C TYR A 15 29.29 -6.90 -38.94
N ILE A 16 29.31 -8.06 -39.58
CA ILE A 16 28.90 -9.34 -38.95
C ILE A 16 30.05 -10.32 -39.06
N VAL A 17 31.14 -10.10 -38.40
CA VAL A 17 32.11 -11.14 -37.97
C VAL A 17 33.04 -10.46 -36.94
N THR A 18 32.66 -10.25 -35.73
CA THR A 18 33.54 -10.18 -34.54
C THR A 18 32.72 -9.78 -33.30
N CYS A 19 31.65 -10.51 -32.96
CA CYS A 19 31.00 -10.41 -31.63
C CYS A 19 30.27 -11.71 -31.31
N LEU A 20 30.99 -12.84 -31.39
CA LEU A 20 30.44 -14.14 -31.01
C LEU A 20 31.04 -14.66 -29.71
N PHE A 21 31.45 -13.79 -28.81
CA PHE A 21 31.98 -14.18 -27.49
C PHE A 21 31.59 -13.23 -26.36
N CYS A 22 30.45 -12.54 -26.44
CA CYS A 22 29.92 -11.72 -25.32
C CYS A 22 28.40 -11.81 -25.20
N THR A 23 27.83 -13.00 -25.39
CA THR A 23 26.35 -13.15 -25.30
C THR A 23 25.97 -14.29 -24.32
N VAL A 24 26.55 -14.27 -23.12
CA VAL A 24 26.06 -15.08 -21.98
C VAL A 24 26.21 -14.28 -20.68
N CYS A 25 25.89 -13.03 -20.66
CA CYS A 25 25.88 -12.24 -19.43
C CYS A 25 24.85 -11.13 -19.51
N CYS A 26 23.62 -11.43 -19.84
CA CYS A 26 22.47 -10.54 -19.57
C CYS A 26 21.23 -11.33 -19.90
N LEU A 27 20.59 -11.86 -18.91
CA LEU A 27 19.17 -12.19 -18.78
C LEU A 27 18.99 -13.26 -17.69
N SER A 28 19.64 -13.06 -16.56
CA SER A 28 19.08 -13.55 -15.32
C SER A 28 18.42 -12.37 -14.61
N TYR A 29 17.32 -11.86 -15.17
CA TYR A 29 16.29 -11.34 -14.30
C TYR A 29 15.92 -12.51 -13.40
N GLY A 30 16.47 -12.50 -12.20
CA GLY A 30 16.25 -13.55 -11.23
C GLY A 30 14.75 -13.64 -10.98
N GLN A 31 14.11 -14.68 -11.51
CA GLN A 31 12.99 -15.26 -10.78
C GLN A 31 13.49 -15.41 -9.35
N GLN A 32 12.95 -14.61 -8.44
CA GLN A 32 13.14 -14.87 -7.02
C GLN A 32 12.65 -16.29 -6.81
N ASP A 33 13.57 -17.18 -6.48
CA ASP A 33 13.25 -18.53 -6.12
C ASP A 33 12.48 -18.49 -4.78
N HIS A 34 11.16 -18.40 -4.88
CA HIS A 34 10.26 -18.44 -3.73
C HIS A 34 10.25 -19.81 -3.05
N SER A 35 11.05 -20.78 -3.56
CA SER A 35 11.12 -22.15 -3.03
C SER A 35 12.19 -22.36 -1.96
N ALA A 36 13.05 -21.37 -1.70
CA ALA A 36 14.14 -21.52 -0.74
C ALA A 36 13.68 -21.23 0.71
N ASN A 37 13.41 -22.29 1.46
CA ASN A 37 13.26 -22.30 2.93
C ASN A 37 12.31 -21.22 3.49
N HIS A 38 11.02 -21.40 3.33
CA HIS A 38 10.01 -20.71 4.12
C HIS A 38 10.20 -21.06 5.62
N LYS A 39 11.10 -20.35 6.30
CA LYS A 39 10.94 -20.18 7.74
C LYS A 39 9.60 -19.50 7.90
N ASN A 40 8.66 -20.14 8.60
CA ASN A 40 7.39 -19.50 8.95
C ASN A 40 7.69 -18.25 9.78
N TYR A 41 7.78 -17.09 9.14
CA TYR A 41 7.89 -15.81 9.81
C TYR A 41 6.49 -15.43 10.31
N LEU A 42 6.05 -16.10 11.36
CA LEU A 42 4.86 -15.66 12.08
C LEU A 42 5.26 -14.56 13.06
N SER A 43 4.45 -13.53 13.15
CA SER A 43 4.68 -12.44 14.08
C SER A 43 4.33 -12.88 15.51
N ASP A 44 5.27 -12.69 16.44
CA ASP A 44 5.05 -12.91 17.87
C ASP A 44 4.19 -11.80 18.52
N PHE A 45 3.83 -10.76 17.76
CA PHE A 45 3.04 -9.62 18.21
C PHE A 45 1.89 -9.35 17.23
N PRO A 46 0.83 -8.64 17.67
CA PRO A 46 -0.29 -8.30 16.81
C PRO A 46 0.15 -7.36 15.68
N ILE A 47 -0.62 -7.39 14.59
CA ILE A 47 -0.40 -6.52 13.43
C ILE A 47 -1.66 -5.68 13.21
N ILE A 48 -1.47 -4.39 12.89
CA ILE A 48 -2.51 -3.52 12.33
C ILE A 48 -2.19 -3.28 10.86
N ASP A 49 -3.09 -3.71 10.00
CA ASP A 49 -3.04 -3.43 8.58
C ASP A 49 -3.74 -2.09 8.30
N MET A 50 -2.97 -1.09 7.87
CA MET A 50 -3.49 0.26 7.61
C MET A 50 -4.06 0.44 6.21
N HIS A 51 -3.95 -0.60 5.35
CA HIS A 51 -4.40 -0.53 3.98
C HIS A 51 -4.80 -1.93 3.47
N PHE A 52 -6.09 -2.21 3.57
CA PHE A 52 -6.68 -3.47 3.16
C PHE A 52 -7.93 -3.20 2.34
N HIS A 53 -8.13 -3.92 1.23
CA HIS A 53 -9.28 -3.73 0.37
C HIS A 53 -10.35 -4.78 0.57
N SER A 54 -11.60 -4.39 0.29
CA SER A 54 -12.75 -5.27 0.29
C SER A 54 -13.43 -5.35 -1.07
N ASP A 55 -12.79 -4.82 -2.11
CA ASP A 55 -13.33 -4.83 -3.46
C ASP A 55 -13.31 -6.22 -4.08
N TRP A 56 -14.22 -6.42 -5.01
CA TRP A 56 -14.22 -7.59 -5.87
C TRP A 56 -14.53 -7.12 -7.30
N TRP A 57 -13.52 -7.15 -8.13
CA TRP A 57 -13.64 -6.64 -9.51
C TRP A 57 -14.26 -7.64 -10.48
N GLY A 58 -14.71 -8.81 -9.97
CA GLY A 58 -15.47 -9.78 -10.74
C GLY A 58 -14.69 -10.35 -11.92
N ALA A 59 -13.41 -10.60 -11.76
CA ALA A 59 -12.58 -11.16 -12.82
C ALA A 59 -13.14 -12.53 -13.27
N PRO A 60 -13.60 -12.66 -14.51
CA PRO A 60 -14.07 -13.94 -15.05
C PRO A 60 -12.92 -14.93 -15.22
N GLU A 61 -11.68 -14.43 -15.26
CA GLU A 61 -10.45 -15.18 -15.38
C GLU A 61 -9.56 -14.91 -14.18
N VAL A 62 -8.75 -15.90 -13.80
CA VAL A 62 -7.77 -15.75 -12.72
C VAL A 62 -6.69 -14.78 -13.18
N GLU A 63 -6.59 -13.63 -12.51
CA GLU A 63 -5.51 -12.68 -12.75
C GLU A 63 -4.26 -13.09 -11.98
N GLU A 64 -3.11 -12.94 -12.62
CA GLU A 64 -1.81 -13.25 -12.03
C GLU A 64 -0.97 -11.97 -11.94
N THR A 65 -0.43 -11.69 -10.74
CA THR A 65 0.48 -10.57 -10.52
C THR A 65 1.85 -10.85 -11.13
N LEU A 66 2.68 -9.80 -11.25
CA LEU A 66 4.10 -9.97 -11.60
C LEU A 66 4.88 -10.86 -10.61
N SER A 67 4.37 -10.98 -9.37
CA SER A 67 4.92 -11.86 -8.33
C SER A 67 4.38 -13.29 -8.41
N GLY A 68 3.56 -13.62 -9.41
CA GLY A 68 2.99 -14.95 -9.61
C GLY A 68 1.79 -15.28 -8.70
N PHE A 69 1.23 -14.32 -7.97
CA PHE A 69 0.02 -14.52 -7.17
C PHE A 69 -1.19 -14.62 -8.09
N LYS A 70 -2.08 -15.56 -7.78
CA LYS A 70 -3.30 -15.78 -8.55
C LYS A 70 -4.52 -15.34 -7.76
N SER A 71 -5.37 -14.54 -8.38
CA SER A 71 -6.64 -14.15 -7.81
C SER A 71 -7.59 -15.35 -7.68
N GLN A 72 -8.58 -15.24 -6.82
CA GLN A 72 -9.61 -16.28 -6.66
C GLN A 72 -10.67 -16.17 -7.76
N LYS A 73 -11.30 -17.31 -8.09
CA LYS A 73 -12.33 -17.36 -9.16
C LYS A 73 -13.67 -16.76 -8.73
N ASP A 74 -13.93 -16.72 -7.46
CA ASP A 74 -15.19 -16.20 -6.90
C ASP A 74 -14.96 -15.43 -5.62
N ARG A 75 -15.87 -14.47 -5.36
CA ARG A 75 -15.79 -13.59 -4.21
C ARG A 75 -15.84 -14.34 -2.88
N LYS A 76 -16.63 -15.41 -2.77
CA LYS A 76 -16.77 -16.15 -1.51
C LYS A 76 -15.44 -16.80 -1.10
N THR A 77 -14.78 -17.43 -2.06
CA THR A 77 -13.44 -18.02 -1.86
C THR A 77 -12.42 -16.93 -1.53
N TYR A 78 -12.44 -15.81 -2.27
CA TYR A 78 -11.57 -14.66 -2.01
C TYR A 78 -11.72 -14.15 -0.57
N VAL A 79 -12.93 -13.81 -0.15
CA VAL A 79 -13.20 -13.33 1.22
C VAL A 79 -12.74 -14.34 2.28
N SER A 80 -13.04 -15.63 2.07
CA SER A 80 -12.60 -16.70 2.98
C SER A 80 -11.08 -16.79 3.11
N GLU A 81 -10.37 -16.72 1.99
CA GLU A 81 -8.91 -16.75 2.01
C GLU A 81 -8.32 -15.47 2.61
N SER A 82 -8.86 -14.28 2.31
CA SER A 82 -8.40 -13.03 2.92
C SER A 82 -8.50 -13.09 4.45
N PHE A 83 -9.64 -13.47 5.01
CA PHE A 83 -9.80 -13.61 6.47
C PHE A 83 -8.91 -14.72 7.07
N LYS A 84 -8.65 -15.79 6.34
CA LYS A 84 -7.69 -16.83 6.74
C LYS A 84 -6.26 -16.28 6.84
N TYR A 85 -5.84 -15.45 5.87
CA TYR A 85 -4.53 -14.80 5.92
C TYR A 85 -4.45 -13.74 7.02
N LEU A 86 -5.48 -12.93 7.24
CA LEU A 86 -5.54 -12.01 8.38
C LEU A 86 -5.31 -12.76 9.70
N LYS A 87 -6.01 -13.89 9.89
CA LYS A 87 -5.83 -14.73 11.09
C LYS A 87 -4.44 -15.36 11.16
N LYS A 88 -3.95 -15.96 10.07
CA LYS A 88 -2.65 -16.63 10.00
C LYS A 88 -1.51 -15.71 10.41
N TYR A 89 -1.57 -14.45 9.96
CA TYR A 89 -0.51 -13.46 10.20
C TYR A 89 -0.80 -12.55 11.40
N ASN A 90 -1.75 -12.92 12.25
CA ASN A 90 -2.05 -12.18 13.48
C ASN A 90 -2.41 -10.72 13.24
N ILE A 91 -3.12 -10.44 12.13
CA ILE A 91 -3.66 -9.11 11.84
C ILE A 91 -4.92 -8.93 12.66
N VAL A 92 -4.81 -8.22 13.79
CA VAL A 92 -5.89 -8.00 14.75
C VAL A 92 -6.81 -6.85 14.37
N LYS A 93 -6.31 -5.92 13.57
CA LYS A 93 -7.07 -4.80 12.99
C LYS A 93 -6.67 -4.58 11.53
N ALA A 94 -7.67 -4.24 10.69
CA ALA A 94 -7.45 -3.88 9.29
C ALA A 94 -8.31 -2.66 8.93
N VAL A 95 -7.67 -1.56 8.54
CA VAL A 95 -8.32 -0.39 7.93
C VAL A 95 -8.73 -0.81 6.52
N THR A 96 -10.04 -0.96 6.32
CA THR A 96 -10.57 -1.62 5.14
C THR A 96 -11.40 -0.65 4.31
N ASP A 97 -10.94 -0.38 3.11
CA ASP A 97 -11.64 0.39 2.09
C ASP A 97 -12.38 -0.52 1.09
N GLY A 98 -13.07 0.10 0.16
CA GLY A 98 -13.76 -0.57 -0.94
C GLY A 98 -15.26 -0.78 -0.72
N ALA A 99 -15.91 -1.34 -1.74
CA ALA A 99 -17.37 -1.44 -1.83
C ALA A 99 -17.99 -2.28 -0.70
N PHE A 100 -17.24 -3.20 -0.12
CA PHE A 100 -17.76 -4.16 0.87
C PHE A 100 -17.19 -3.95 2.29
N SER A 101 -16.55 -2.81 2.58
CA SER A 101 -15.91 -2.53 3.88
C SER A 101 -16.87 -2.69 5.07
N LEU A 102 -18.14 -2.27 4.93
CA LEU A 102 -19.16 -2.42 5.97
C LEU A 102 -19.67 -3.88 6.11
N GLU A 103 -19.62 -4.67 5.04
CA GLU A 103 -19.92 -6.09 5.10
C GLU A 103 -18.82 -6.82 5.88
N TYR A 104 -17.55 -6.52 5.56
CA TYR A 104 -16.41 -7.08 6.29
C TYR A 104 -16.44 -6.69 7.77
N GLN A 105 -16.80 -5.44 8.08
CA GLN A 105 -16.98 -5.02 9.47
C GLN A 105 -18.05 -5.85 10.21
N LYS A 106 -19.16 -6.21 9.56
CA LYS A 106 -20.18 -7.07 10.15
C LYS A 106 -19.69 -8.50 10.36
N MET A 107 -18.81 -9.00 9.48
CA MET A 107 -18.22 -10.33 9.58
C MET A 107 -17.21 -10.42 10.72
N ALA A 108 -16.40 -9.37 10.93
CA ALA A 108 -15.38 -9.32 11.97
C ALA A 108 -15.39 -7.97 12.72
N PRO A 109 -16.43 -7.72 13.54
CA PRO A 109 -16.54 -6.50 14.32
C PRO A 109 -15.38 -6.40 15.33
N GLY A 110 -14.72 -5.25 15.37
CA GLY A 110 -13.53 -5.02 16.20
C GLY A 110 -12.20 -5.32 15.52
N GLN A 111 -12.18 -6.19 14.50
CA GLN A 111 -11.01 -6.38 13.63
C GLN A 111 -11.03 -5.40 12.43
N ILE A 112 -12.16 -5.27 11.77
CA ILE A 112 -12.29 -4.41 10.60
C ILE A 112 -12.64 -2.98 11.03
N ILE A 113 -11.79 -2.03 10.62
CA ILE A 113 -11.98 -0.58 10.76
C ILE A 113 -12.44 -0.07 9.40
N PRO A 114 -13.73 0.25 9.22
CA PRO A 114 -14.24 0.63 7.92
C PRO A 114 -13.72 2.00 7.49
N ALA A 115 -13.14 2.04 6.29
CA ALA A 115 -12.69 3.23 5.60
C ALA A 115 -13.60 3.55 4.40
N HIS A 116 -13.42 4.72 3.81
CA HIS A 116 -14.14 5.16 2.62
C HIS A 116 -13.26 6.07 1.78
N GLY A 117 -13.03 5.72 0.51
CA GLY A 117 -12.19 6.43 -0.44
C GLY A 117 -12.52 7.90 -0.61
N SER A 118 -13.79 8.25 -0.46
CA SER A 118 -14.32 9.62 -0.29
C SER A 118 -14.24 10.53 -1.52
N TYR A 119 -13.27 10.35 -2.41
CA TYR A 119 -13.16 11.17 -3.62
C TYR A 119 -14.45 11.08 -4.47
N GLY A 120 -14.98 12.23 -4.88
CA GLY A 120 -16.26 12.32 -5.60
C GLY A 120 -17.51 12.29 -4.72
N THR A 121 -17.40 11.94 -3.44
CA THR A 121 -18.54 11.90 -2.51
C THR A 121 -18.86 13.31 -1.96
N SER A 122 -20.15 13.59 -1.73
CA SER A 122 -20.56 14.88 -1.17
C SER A 122 -20.06 15.05 0.27
N ILE A 123 -19.61 16.27 0.61
CA ILE A 123 -19.11 16.61 1.96
C ILE A 123 -20.16 16.39 3.04
N ASP A 124 -21.45 16.65 2.74
CA ASP A 124 -22.54 16.45 3.71
C ASP A 124 -22.74 14.96 4.03
N SER A 125 -22.64 14.09 3.02
CA SER A 125 -22.69 12.65 3.23
C SER A 125 -21.51 12.14 4.04
N LEU A 126 -20.29 12.59 3.71
CA LEU A 126 -19.07 12.23 4.45
C LEU A 126 -19.16 12.70 5.90
N ARG A 127 -19.55 13.96 6.13
CA ARG A 127 -19.74 14.51 7.47
C ARG A 127 -20.71 13.69 8.31
N LYS A 128 -21.84 13.31 7.73
CA LYS A 128 -22.83 12.45 8.40
C LYS A 128 -22.24 11.09 8.73
N TRP A 129 -21.52 10.45 7.79
CA TRP A 129 -21.00 9.11 7.96
C TRP A 129 -19.85 9.03 8.97
N PHE A 130 -18.95 10.00 8.97
CA PHE A 130 -17.87 10.06 9.96
C PHE A 130 -18.41 10.42 11.35
N LYS A 131 -19.33 11.38 11.47
CA LYS A 131 -19.93 11.76 12.77
C LYS A 131 -20.71 10.62 13.44
N ASN A 132 -21.42 9.80 12.67
CA ASN A 132 -22.16 8.65 13.23
C ASN A 132 -21.32 7.37 13.33
N GLY A 133 -20.04 7.42 12.99
CA GLY A 133 -19.11 6.32 13.11
C GLY A 133 -19.30 5.21 12.08
N LYS A 134 -20.06 5.46 10.99
CA LYS A 134 -20.21 4.48 9.88
C LYS A 134 -18.88 4.15 9.24
N TYR A 135 -18.03 5.15 9.04
CA TYR A 135 -16.64 5.00 8.63
C TYR A 135 -15.73 5.69 9.64
N LYS A 136 -14.50 5.22 9.76
CA LYS A 136 -13.51 5.69 10.74
C LYS A 136 -12.29 6.35 10.12
N VAL A 137 -12.00 6.03 8.86
CA VAL A 137 -10.85 6.53 8.10
C VAL A 137 -11.33 7.02 6.73
N MET A 138 -10.84 8.15 6.29
CA MET A 138 -10.97 8.65 4.93
C MET A 138 -9.80 8.10 4.11
N GLY A 139 -10.04 7.10 3.29
CA GLY A 139 -9.02 6.42 2.48
C GLY A 139 -9.56 5.10 1.90
N GLU A 140 -8.99 4.63 0.82
CA GLU A 140 -7.89 5.24 0.06
C GLU A 140 -8.38 6.46 -0.72
N PHE A 141 -7.76 7.62 -0.47
CA PHE A 141 -8.09 8.85 -1.18
C PHE A 141 -7.17 9.01 -2.38
N GLU A 142 -7.67 8.78 -3.59
CA GLU A 142 -6.90 8.54 -4.81
C GLU A 142 -7.19 9.51 -5.98
N PRO A 143 -7.08 10.85 -5.80
CA PRO A 143 -7.40 11.82 -6.84
C PRO A 143 -6.51 11.72 -8.08
N GLN A 144 -5.27 11.22 -7.97
CA GLN A 144 -4.34 11.15 -9.10
C GLN A 144 -4.77 10.18 -10.20
N TYR A 145 -5.58 9.16 -9.92
CA TYR A 145 -6.18 8.33 -10.98
C TYR A 145 -7.12 9.12 -11.87
N SER A 146 -7.66 10.22 -11.37
CA SER A 146 -8.43 11.20 -12.14
C SER A 146 -7.56 12.30 -12.76
N GLY A 147 -6.23 12.23 -12.64
CA GLY A 147 -5.28 13.23 -13.14
C GLY A 147 -5.26 14.51 -12.30
N ILE A 148 -5.65 14.43 -11.03
CA ILE A 148 -5.72 15.57 -10.10
C ILE A 148 -4.57 15.46 -9.11
N SER A 149 -3.82 16.58 -8.98
CA SER A 149 -2.75 16.68 -7.99
C SER A 149 -3.29 16.58 -6.56
N PRO A 150 -2.61 15.91 -5.64
CA PRO A 150 -3.02 15.90 -4.24
C PRO A 150 -3.08 17.30 -3.60
N GLY A 151 -2.34 18.28 -4.13
CA GLY A 151 -2.43 19.69 -3.71
C GLY A 151 -3.48 20.51 -4.44
N ASP A 152 -4.35 19.91 -5.27
CA ASP A 152 -5.34 20.66 -6.04
C ASP A 152 -6.42 21.30 -5.13
N LYS A 153 -6.78 22.55 -5.43
CA LYS A 153 -7.77 23.32 -4.66
C LYS A 153 -9.15 22.68 -4.60
N SER A 154 -9.52 21.87 -5.59
CA SER A 154 -10.81 21.14 -5.60
C SER A 154 -10.91 20.11 -4.47
N LEU A 155 -9.77 19.66 -3.91
CA LEU A 155 -9.69 18.71 -2.82
C LEU A 155 -9.76 19.33 -1.43
N GLU A 156 -9.60 20.64 -1.33
CA GLU A 156 -9.58 21.42 -0.08
C GLU A 156 -10.70 21.04 0.91
N ARG A 157 -11.91 20.88 0.40
CA ARG A 157 -13.10 20.52 1.20
C ARG A 157 -12.96 19.18 1.93
N TYR A 158 -12.19 18.24 1.38
CA TYR A 158 -11.95 16.94 2.02
C TYR A 158 -10.92 17.06 3.13
N TYR A 159 -9.85 17.82 2.89
CA TYR A 159 -8.80 18.10 3.89
C TYR A 159 -9.37 18.86 5.10
N ALA A 160 -10.14 19.92 4.83
CA ALA A 160 -10.83 20.67 5.87
C ALA A 160 -11.79 19.78 6.69
N LEU A 161 -12.52 18.86 6.04
CA LEU A 161 -13.43 17.95 6.74
C LEU A 161 -12.64 16.93 7.60
N ALA A 162 -11.56 16.38 7.08
CA ALA A 162 -10.72 15.44 7.81
C ALA A 162 -10.12 16.08 9.07
N GLU A 163 -9.59 17.31 8.94
CA GLU A 163 -9.06 18.08 10.07
C GLU A 163 -10.16 18.46 11.08
N GLU A 164 -11.30 18.99 10.61
CA GLU A 164 -12.43 19.40 11.46
C GLU A 164 -12.96 18.26 12.33
N LEU A 165 -13.07 17.06 11.75
CA LEU A 165 -13.64 15.91 12.44
C LEU A 165 -12.57 15.02 13.10
N ASP A 166 -11.30 15.38 12.97
CA ASP A 166 -10.16 14.58 13.42
C ASP A 166 -10.20 13.13 12.86
N VAL A 167 -10.61 13.00 11.59
CA VAL A 167 -10.66 11.72 10.88
C VAL A 167 -9.31 11.47 10.21
N PRO A 168 -8.65 10.30 10.43
CA PRO A 168 -7.44 9.95 9.69
C PRO A 168 -7.69 9.95 8.19
N LEU A 169 -6.78 10.55 7.43
CA LEU A 169 -6.81 10.57 5.98
C LEU A 169 -5.64 9.77 5.41
N GLY A 170 -5.92 8.71 4.66
CA GLY A 170 -4.96 7.97 3.88
C GLY A 170 -5.02 8.41 2.43
N ILE A 171 -3.93 9.00 1.94
CA ILE A 171 -3.87 9.50 0.56
C ILE A 171 -2.91 8.67 -0.26
N HIS A 172 -3.42 8.21 -1.41
CA HIS A 172 -2.60 7.52 -2.40
C HIS A 172 -1.57 8.48 -3.00
N VAL A 173 -0.31 8.32 -2.63
CA VAL A 173 0.84 9.03 -3.19
C VAL A 173 1.94 8.00 -3.41
N GLY A 174 1.95 7.39 -4.57
CA GLY A 174 2.85 6.28 -4.89
C GLY A 174 2.59 5.71 -6.27
N LEU A 175 2.98 4.44 -6.43
CA LEU A 175 2.81 3.73 -7.68
C LEU A 175 1.35 3.32 -7.91
N GLY A 176 0.92 3.40 -9.16
CA GLY A 176 -0.23 2.66 -9.66
C GLY A 176 0.20 1.31 -10.26
N PRO A 177 -0.73 0.52 -10.82
CA PRO A 177 -0.37 -0.71 -11.50
C PRO A 177 0.61 -0.46 -12.65
N PRO A 178 1.51 -1.41 -12.96
CA PRO A 178 2.43 -1.26 -14.08
C PRO A 178 1.70 -0.91 -15.38
N GLY A 179 2.13 0.17 -16.02
CA GLY A 179 1.47 0.65 -17.25
C GLY A 179 0.16 1.40 -17.02
N ALA A 180 -0.14 1.85 -15.80
CA ALA A 180 -1.39 2.55 -15.45
C ALA A 180 -1.91 3.54 -16.50
N PRO A 181 -1.09 4.45 -17.10
CA PRO A 181 -1.59 5.38 -18.10
C PRO A 181 -2.14 4.75 -19.38
N TYR A 182 -1.87 3.47 -19.60
CA TYR A 182 -2.30 2.70 -20.78
C TYR A 182 -3.45 1.73 -20.48
N ILE A 183 -3.87 1.65 -19.20
CA ILE A 183 -5.00 0.84 -18.77
C ILE A 183 -6.28 1.64 -18.96
N LYS A 184 -7.31 1.02 -19.56
CA LYS A 184 -8.61 1.65 -19.76
C LYS A 184 -9.20 2.13 -18.42
N GLY A 185 -9.52 3.41 -18.35
CA GLY A 185 -10.06 4.08 -17.15
C GLY A 185 -8.99 4.75 -16.29
N MET A 186 -7.69 4.49 -16.56
CA MET A 186 -6.57 5.11 -15.84
C MET A 186 -5.72 6.04 -16.71
N GLU A 187 -6.20 6.43 -17.88
CA GLU A 187 -5.45 7.20 -18.88
C GLU A 187 -4.97 8.56 -18.36
N LYS A 188 -5.60 9.04 -17.30
CA LYS A 188 -5.25 10.31 -16.63
C LYS A 188 -4.17 10.16 -15.57
N TYR A 189 -3.86 8.94 -15.13
CA TYR A 189 -2.82 8.70 -14.14
C TYR A 189 -1.46 9.23 -14.63
N ARG A 190 -0.75 9.91 -13.76
CA ARG A 190 0.63 10.38 -14.00
C ARG A 190 1.46 10.17 -12.75
N MET A 191 2.58 9.49 -12.90
CA MET A 191 3.52 9.23 -11.80
C MET A 191 4.03 10.52 -11.14
N SER A 192 4.15 11.61 -11.90
CA SER A 192 4.52 12.92 -11.35
C SER A 192 3.53 13.48 -10.33
N LEU A 193 2.27 13.02 -10.35
CA LEU A 193 1.25 13.40 -9.35
C LEU A 193 1.42 12.64 -8.03
N SER A 194 2.32 11.68 -7.98
CA SER A 194 2.68 10.93 -6.77
C SER A 194 3.91 11.50 -6.05
N ASN A 195 4.38 12.68 -6.43
CA ASN A 195 5.43 13.37 -5.66
C ASN A 195 4.83 13.88 -4.34
N PRO A 196 5.32 13.43 -3.16
CA PRO A 196 4.75 13.81 -1.87
C PRO A 196 4.84 15.31 -1.55
N LEU A 197 5.81 16.03 -2.12
CA LEU A 197 5.92 17.49 -1.93
C LEU A 197 4.73 18.27 -2.52
N LEU A 198 3.93 17.66 -3.39
CA LEU A 198 2.68 18.28 -3.87
C LEU A 198 1.64 18.46 -2.76
N LEU A 199 1.82 17.82 -1.58
CA LEU A 199 0.97 18.00 -0.40
C LEU A 199 1.43 19.14 0.52
N GLU A 200 2.59 19.73 0.33
CA GLU A 200 3.22 20.62 1.31
C GLU A 200 2.32 21.80 1.69
N ASP A 201 1.75 22.52 0.71
CA ASP A 201 0.83 23.63 0.96
C ASP A 201 -0.43 23.19 1.73
N VAL A 202 -0.94 21.99 1.48
CA VAL A 202 -2.07 21.40 2.21
C VAL A 202 -1.70 21.14 3.66
N LEU A 203 -0.51 20.57 3.90
CA LEU A 203 -0.03 20.24 5.25
C LEU A 203 0.23 21.49 6.09
N VAL A 204 0.74 22.55 5.49
CA VAL A 204 0.92 23.85 6.15
C VAL A 204 -0.44 24.43 6.54
N LYS A 205 -1.41 24.38 5.63
CA LYS A 205 -2.76 24.92 5.87
C LYS A 205 -3.54 24.09 6.89
N HIS A 206 -3.41 22.78 6.88
CA HIS A 206 -4.11 21.81 7.72
C HIS A 206 -3.16 21.13 8.71
N ALA A 207 -2.50 21.93 9.54
CA ALA A 207 -1.43 21.47 10.44
C ALA A 207 -1.87 20.44 11.50
N LYS A 208 -3.18 20.34 11.77
CA LYS A 208 -3.74 19.38 12.72
C LYS A 208 -4.31 18.13 12.07
N MET A 209 -4.32 18.07 10.74
CA MET A 209 -4.83 16.91 10.00
C MET A 209 -3.98 15.68 10.27
N ARG A 210 -4.62 14.58 10.68
CA ARG A 210 -3.97 13.28 10.75
C ARG A 210 -3.93 12.66 9.36
N VAL A 211 -2.75 12.61 8.78
CA VAL A 211 -2.55 12.12 7.41
C VAL A 211 -1.48 11.07 7.35
N TYR A 212 -1.71 10.05 6.55
CA TYR A 212 -0.67 9.11 6.15
C TYR A 212 -0.62 8.99 4.64
N ILE A 213 0.61 8.94 4.14
CA ILE A 213 0.90 8.78 2.72
C ILE A 213 1.03 7.29 2.45
N MET A 214 0.16 6.79 1.60
CA MET A 214 0.12 5.40 1.21
C MET A 214 1.27 5.06 0.27
N HIS A 215 1.69 3.79 0.26
CA HIS A 215 2.80 3.27 -0.55
C HIS A 215 4.16 3.94 -0.27
N GLY A 216 4.29 4.57 0.92
CA GLY A 216 5.51 5.26 1.34
C GLY A 216 5.96 6.40 0.43
N GLY A 217 5.14 6.82 -0.55
CA GLY A 217 5.53 7.80 -1.56
C GLY A 217 6.55 7.28 -2.58
N TRP A 218 6.73 5.94 -2.69
CA TRP A 218 7.66 5.37 -3.67
C TRP A 218 7.33 5.80 -5.11
N PRO A 219 8.30 6.16 -5.97
CA PRO A 219 9.76 6.08 -5.77
C PRO A 219 10.42 7.38 -5.28
N PHE A 220 9.68 8.36 -4.80
CA PHE A 220 10.14 9.71 -4.42
C PHE A 220 10.76 9.71 -3.01
N LEU A 221 11.84 8.95 -2.82
CA LEU A 221 12.44 8.69 -1.50
C LEU A 221 12.97 9.96 -0.82
N ASP A 222 13.72 10.78 -1.54
CA ASP A 222 14.34 11.99 -0.97
C ASP A 222 13.27 13.05 -0.65
N GLU A 223 12.27 13.19 -1.53
CA GLU A 223 11.12 14.07 -1.31
C GLU A 223 10.29 13.59 -0.10
N MET A 224 10.11 12.27 0.05
CA MET A 224 9.40 11.70 1.18
C MET A 224 10.15 11.94 2.49
N VAL A 225 11.47 11.74 2.51
CA VAL A 225 12.32 12.06 3.65
C VAL A 225 12.26 13.55 3.99
N GLY A 226 12.29 14.42 2.98
CA GLY A 226 12.14 15.88 3.15
C GLY A 226 10.78 16.25 3.75
N LEU A 227 9.70 15.65 3.25
CA LEU A 227 8.35 15.90 3.77
C LEU A 227 8.18 15.42 5.21
N LEU A 228 8.69 14.22 5.55
CA LEU A 228 8.68 13.70 6.91
C LEU A 228 9.49 14.59 7.87
N TYR A 229 10.59 15.18 7.40
CA TYR A 229 11.38 16.11 8.19
C TYR A 229 10.63 17.42 8.48
N ALA A 230 9.98 17.99 7.46
CA ALA A 230 9.29 19.27 7.58
C ALA A 230 7.94 19.17 8.31
N HIS A 231 7.24 18.03 8.22
CA HIS A 231 5.86 17.87 8.67
C HIS A 231 5.71 16.73 9.68
N PRO A 232 5.80 17.00 11.01
CA PRO A 232 5.76 15.96 12.04
C PRO A 232 4.42 15.21 12.15
N GLN A 233 3.32 15.78 11.62
CA GLN A 233 2.00 15.14 11.60
C GLN A 233 1.86 14.05 10.53
N VAL A 234 2.79 13.97 9.57
CA VAL A 234 2.74 13.01 8.46
C VAL A 234 3.26 11.64 8.90
N TYR A 235 2.46 10.62 8.64
CA TYR A 235 2.84 9.20 8.69
C TYR A 235 2.89 8.63 7.27
N ILE A 236 3.42 7.43 7.13
CA ILE A 236 3.38 6.67 5.88
C ILE A 236 2.93 5.25 6.15
N ASP A 237 2.25 4.62 5.21
CA ASP A 237 2.22 3.18 5.14
C ASP A 237 3.17 2.66 4.05
N ILE A 238 3.57 1.42 4.17
CA ILE A 238 4.48 0.77 3.22
C ILE A 238 3.78 -0.32 2.40
N SER A 239 2.47 -0.16 2.23
CA SER A 239 1.62 -1.07 1.49
C SER A 239 2.04 -1.18 0.02
N VAL A 240 1.65 -2.22 -0.63
CA VAL A 240 2.01 -2.67 -1.98
C VAL A 240 3.51 -2.75 -2.25
N ILE A 241 4.31 -1.73 -1.91
CA ILE A 241 5.76 -1.75 -2.16
C ILE A 241 6.48 -2.86 -1.40
N ASN A 242 5.90 -3.31 -0.28
CA ASN A 242 6.44 -4.39 0.56
C ASN A 242 6.25 -5.79 -0.04
N TRP A 243 5.50 -5.96 -1.13
CA TRP A 243 5.35 -7.24 -1.82
C TRP A 243 5.45 -7.18 -3.35
N VAL A 244 5.21 -6.01 -3.98
CA VAL A 244 5.31 -5.86 -5.43
C VAL A 244 6.74 -5.59 -5.88
N LEU A 245 7.53 -4.87 -5.05
CA LEU A 245 8.93 -4.59 -5.36
C LEU A 245 9.83 -5.80 -5.04
N PRO A 246 10.96 -5.95 -5.74
CA PRO A 246 12.02 -6.85 -5.30
C PRO A 246 12.41 -6.55 -3.84
N ARG A 247 12.58 -7.60 -3.02
CA ARG A 247 12.90 -7.45 -1.57
C ARG A 247 14.07 -6.49 -1.32
N ALA A 248 15.11 -6.55 -2.15
CA ALA A 248 16.28 -5.69 -1.98
C ALA A 248 15.94 -4.20 -2.17
N GLU A 249 15.10 -3.87 -3.16
CA GLU A 249 14.62 -2.51 -3.42
C GLU A 249 13.76 -2.00 -2.25
N PHE A 250 12.78 -2.81 -1.83
CA PHE A 250 11.94 -2.49 -0.68
C PHE A 250 12.77 -2.27 0.59
N HIS A 251 13.73 -3.18 0.88
CA HIS A 251 14.61 -3.06 2.05
C HIS A 251 15.50 -1.82 1.98
N GLN A 252 16.01 -1.45 0.81
CA GLN A 252 16.79 -0.22 0.65
C GLN A 252 15.94 1.01 0.93
N TYR A 253 14.72 1.06 0.40
CA TYR A 253 13.76 2.13 0.60
C TYR A 253 13.40 2.29 2.09
N LEU A 254 12.97 1.20 2.72
CA LEU A 254 12.60 1.18 4.14
C LEU A 254 13.77 1.58 5.05
N ARG A 255 14.96 1.00 4.81
CA ARG A 255 16.18 1.31 5.57
C ARG A 255 16.48 2.80 5.54
N ARG A 256 16.44 3.43 4.36
CA ARG A 256 16.76 4.86 4.22
C ARG A 256 15.84 5.75 5.06
N ILE A 257 14.55 5.42 5.14
CA ILE A 257 13.57 6.18 5.95
C ILE A 257 13.83 5.96 7.44
N VAL A 258 14.10 4.71 7.86
CA VAL A 258 14.41 4.37 9.27
C VAL A 258 15.70 5.03 9.72
N GLU A 259 16.80 4.91 8.93
CA GLU A 259 18.09 5.52 9.23
C GLU A 259 18.05 7.07 9.19
N ALA A 260 17.06 7.66 8.49
CA ALA A 260 16.79 9.11 8.58
C ALA A 260 16.06 9.52 9.87
N GLY A 261 15.72 8.57 10.76
CA GLY A 261 15.09 8.83 12.05
C GLY A 261 13.56 8.84 12.03
N PHE A 262 12.91 8.31 10.98
CA PHE A 262 11.46 8.36 10.83
C PHE A 262 10.76 7.01 11.07
N GLY A 263 11.45 6.02 11.65
CA GLY A 263 10.89 4.69 11.91
C GLY A 263 9.60 4.68 12.71
N GLU A 264 9.40 5.65 13.64
CA GLU A 264 8.18 5.77 14.45
C GLU A 264 6.96 6.30 13.68
N ARG A 265 7.10 6.64 12.40
CA ARG A 265 6.02 7.13 11.54
C ARG A 265 5.72 6.23 10.36
N ILE A 266 6.32 5.04 10.33
CA ILE A 266 6.07 4.01 9.32
C ILE A 266 5.03 3.03 9.86
N MET A 267 3.99 2.75 9.08
CA MET A 267 2.94 1.80 9.42
C MET A 267 2.89 0.68 8.38
N TYR A 268 2.53 -0.51 8.83
CA TYR A 268 2.24 -1.63 7.93
C TYR A 268 0.91 -1.41 7.22
N GLY A 269 0.87 -1.77 5.95
CA GLY A 269 -0.32 -1.96 5.14
C GLY A 269 -0.03 -3.10 4.16
N SER A 270 -1.02 -3.92 3.83
CA SER A 270 -0.86 -4.97 2.83
C SER A 270 -1.18 -4.47 1.43
N ASP A 271 -2.16 -3.60 1.29
CA ASP A 271 -2.80 -3.30 0.01
C ASP A 271 -3.26 -4.59 -0.69
N GLU A 272 -3.84 -5.50 0.13
CA GLU A 272 -4.42 -6.72 -0.41
C GLU A 272 -5.72 -6.35 -1.14
N MET A 273 -5.76 -6.56 -2.43
CA MET A 273 -6.86 -6.21 -3.31
C MET A 273 -7.67 -7.43 -3.74
N GLN A 274 -7.00 -8.49 -4.23
CA GLN A 274 -7.62 -9.78 -4.60
C GLN A 274 -6.60 -10.93 -4.63
N TRP A 275 -5.45 -10.69 -3.98
CA TRP A 275 -4.36 -11.68 -3.85
C TRP A 275 -3.98 -11.85 -2.37
N PRO A 276 -4.74 -12.63 -1.58
CA PRO A 276 -4.50 -12.81 -0.14
C PRO A 276 -3.06 -13.24 0.21
N GLN A 277 -2.37 -13.86 -0.75
CA GLN A 277 -0.97 -14.26 -0.61
C GLN A 277 -0.01 -13.06 -0.46
N SER A 278 -0.41 -11.86 -0.89
CA SER A 278 0.39 -10.64 -0.72
C SER A 278 0.64 -10.32 0.76
N ILE A 279 -0.31 -10.64 1.65
CA ILE A 279 -0.17 -10.49 3.11
C ILE A 279 1.04 -11.28 3.62
N GLU A 280 1.23 -12.52 3.16
CA GLU A 280 2.37 -13.35 3.56
C GLU A 280 3.69 -12.70 3.20
N VAL A 281 3.85 -12.34 1.94
CA VAL A 281 5.11 -11.75 1.44
C VAL A 281 5.38 -10.38 2.07
N SER A 282 4.35 -9.56 2.28
CA SER A 282 4.49 -8.24 2.89
C SER A 282 4.96 -8.32 4.34
N VAL A 283 4.39 -9.23 5.13
CA VAL A 283 4.81 -9.47 6.53
C VAL A 283 6.21 -10.07 6.58
N GLU A 284 6.51 -11.09 5.76
CA GLU A 284 7.85 -11.69 5.69
C GLU A 284 8.93 -10.69 5.33
N ASN A 285 8.66 -9.77 4.40
CA ASN A 285 9.62 -8.76 4.00
C ASN A 285 9.99 -7.79 5.12
N ILE A 286 9.08 -7.53 6.06
CA ILE A 286 9.39 -6.74 7.25
C ILE A 286 10.12 -7.59 8.29
N LEU A 287 9.63 -8.79 8.59
CA LEU A 287 10.23 -9.65 9.60
C LEU A 287 11.64 -10.11 9.23
N SER A 288 11.92 -10.31 7.94
CA SER A 288 13.25 -10.67 7.42
C SER A 288 14.22 -9.50 7.29
N ALA A 289 13.78 -8.26 7.52
CA ALA A 289 14.65 -7.08 7.46
C ALA A 289 15.64 -7.07 8.63
N HIS A 290 16.86 -7.56 8.39
CA HIS A 290 17.90 -7.70 9.42
C HIS A 290 18.46 -6.37 9.94
N PHE A 291 18.24 -5.27 9.22
CA PHE A 291 18.60 -3.93 9.65
C PHE A 291 17.62 -3.33 10.66
N LEU A 292 16.46 -3.93 10.85
CA LEU A 292 15.47 -3.53 11.85
C LEU A 292 15.69 -4.33 13.13
N THR A 293 15.67 -3.65 14.26
CA THR A 293 15.56 -4.25 15.58
C THR A 293 14.17 -4.89 15.77
N ARG A 294 14.03 -5.76 16.78
CA ARG A 294 12.70 -6.32 17.13
C ARG A 294 11.69 -5.22 17.46
N GLN A 295 12.13 -4.17 18.17
CA GLN A 295 11.25 -3.06 18.55
C GLN A 295 10.77 -2.29 17.31
N GLU A 296 11.66 -1.96 16.37
CA GLU A 296 11.28 -1.27 15.13
C GLU A 296 10.30 -2.10 14.29
N LYS A 297 10.45 -3.43 14.26
CA LYS A 297 9.47 -4.30 13.60
C LYS A 297 8.11 -4.25 14.27
N GLU A 298 8.06 -4.31 15.62
CA GLU A 298 6.81 -4.16 16.39
C GLU A 298 6.20 -2.77 16.18
N ASP A 299 7.02 -1.73 16.13
CA ASP A 299 6.55 -0.36 15.89
C ASP A 299 5.91 -0.22 14.51
N ILE A 300 6.55 -0.71 13.46
CA ILE A 300 6.04 -0.68 12.09
C ILE A 300 4.76 -1.52 11.95
N LEU A 301 4.74 -2.71 12.55
CA LEU A 301 3.63 -3.66 12.39
C LEU A 301 2.43 -3.34 13.28
N TYR A 302 2.64 -2.65 14.43
CA TYR A 302 1.55 -2.40 15.37
C TYR A 302 1.59 -1.02 16.04
N ASN A 303 2.66 -0.67 16.79
CA ASN A 303 2.61 0.43 17.73
C ASN A 303 2.40 1.81 17.06
N ASN A 304 3.00 2.03 15.88
CA ASN A 304 2.85 3.28 15.13
C ASN A 304 1.40 3.48 14.67
N ALA A 305 0.78 2.43 14.14
CA ALA A 305 -0.62 2.45 13.72
C ALA A 305 -1.57 2.63 14.92
N ALA A 306 -1.33 1.93 16.03
CA ALA A 306 -2.10 2.07 17.26
C ALA A 306 -2.07 3.52 17.79
N ARG A 307 -0.89 4.15 17.77
CA ARG A 307 -0.72 5.57 18.13
C ARG A 307 -1.43 6.50 17.16
N PHE A 308 -1.26 6.29 15.85
CA PHE A 308 -1.89 7.08 14.80
C PHE A 308 -3.42 7.01 14.85
N LEU A 309 -3.97 5.83 15.07
CA LEU A 309 -5.41 5.59 15.21
C LEU A 309 -5.95 6.02 16.58
N ARG A 310 -5.06 6.33 17.54
CA ARG A 310 -5.40 6.69 18.93
C ARG A 310 -6.19 5.60 19.63
N LEU A 311 -5.74 4.34 19.48
CA LEU A 311 -6.36 3.22 20.19
C LEU A 311 -6.24 3.44 21.70
N SER A 312 -7.30 3.09 22.43
CA SER A 312 -7.29 3.12 23.90
C SER A 312 -6.38 2.06 24.48
N ASN A 313 -5.96 2.24 25.73
CA ASN A 313 -5.15 1.26 26.45
C ASN A 313 -5.86 -0.11 26.56
N GLU A 314 -7.20 -0.11 26.67
CA GLU A 314 -8.04 -1.30 26.69
C GLU A 314 -7.98 -2.04 25.36
N GLU A 315 -8.10 -1.32 24.23
CA GLU A 315 -7.98 -1.90 22.90
C GLU A 315 -6.59 -2.51 22.68
N ILE A 316 -5.53 -1.77 23.02
CA ILE A 316 -4.14 -2.23 22.88
C ILE A 316 -3.92 -3.50 23.74
N LYS A 317 -4.42 -3.51 25.00
CA LYS A 317 -4.30 -4.67 25.88
C LYS A 317 -5.05 -5.87 25.33
N LYS A 318 -6.24 -5.66 24.79
CA LYS A 318 -7.04 -6.70 24.14
C LYS A 318 -6.29 -7.29 22.94
N ASP A 319 -5.83 -6.45 22.01
CA ASP A 319 -5.11 -6.87 20.82
C ASP A 319 -3.88 -7.73 21.17
N LYS A 320 -3.09 -7.29 22.17
CA LYS A 320 -1.91 -8.04 22.64
C LYS A 320 -2.25 -9.35 23.34
N SER A 321 -3.39 -9.44 24.03
CA SER A 321 -3.82 -10.68 24.70
C SER A 321 -4.40 -11.71 23.73
N GLU A 322 -5.14 -11.28 22.71
CA GLU A 322 -5.69 -12.14 21.65
C GLU A 322 -4.57 -12.75 20.80
N SER A 323 -3.50 -11.97 20.53
CA SER A 323 -2.30 -12.43 19.85
C SER A 323 -1.62 -13.60 20.54
N LEU A 324 -1.49 -13.54 21.87
CA LEU A 324 -0.85 -14.60 22.67
C LEU A 324 -1.68 -15.89 22.75
N SER A 325 -3.00 -15.80 22.57
CA SER A 325 -3.91 -16.96 22.64
C SER A 325 -4.07 -17.69 21.30
N ALA A 326 -3.60 -17.09 20.22
CA ALA A 326 -3.70 -17.65 18.86
C ALA A 326 -2.47 -18.49 18.46
N GLN A 327 -1.41 -18.49 19.28
CA GLN A 327 -0.20 -19.32 19.16
C GLN A 327 -0.37 -20.64 19.93
#